data_41d6ee8075ec3f80d09520a2c7c71c08
#
_entry.id   41d6ee8075ec3f80d09520a2c7c71c08
#
_cell.length_a   1.000
_cell.length_b   1.000
_cell.length_c   1.000
_cell.angle_alpha   90.00
_cell.angle_beta   90.00
_cell.angle_gamma   90.00
#
_symmetry.space_group_name_H-M   'P 1'
#
loop_
_entity.id
_entity.type
_entity.pdbx_description
1 polymer ?
#
loop_
_entity_poly.entity_id
_entity_poly.type
_entity_poly.pdbx_seq_one_letter_code
_entity_poly.pdbx_strand_id
1 'polypeptide(L)'
;MNSSFSRQHCRLCAPSSVRQKLRAVIICVLAGTEYHHTMLHLHSTSPERWLTQVDQNLNAILIDHAHCEQKAASTAMHLMFEYVENEDLCQQMTEIVTEELEHFHLVRALLKQRSIRFYKMKPGTYGRKLKELCRRQEPHKAVDRLLIAALIEARSCERFALLRDHLKDAQLGEFYGSLYESEARHHATYVRLAKSYGSDDIVNGRLADLAAAEATIIAEGCELPRVHS
;
A
#
# COMPACT_ATOMS: atom_id res chain seq x y z
N MET A 1 27.04 -43.59 -30.44
CA MET A 1 26.44 -43.80 -29.09
C MET A 1 25.86 -42.48 -28.65
N ASN A 2 24.57 -42.33 -28.84
CA ASN A 2 23.80 -41.10 -28.51
C ASN A 2 23.30 -41.18 -27.08
N SER A 3 23.58 -40.18 -26.28
CA SER A 3 22.93 -39.95 -24.99
C SER A 3 22.21 -38.63 -25.04
N SER A 4 20.88 -38.71 -25.18
CA SER A 4 19.93 -37.62 -25.09
C SER A 4 19.74 -37.17 -23.64
N PHE A 5 20.06 -35.90 -23.34
CA PHE A 5 19.72 -35.27 -22.06
C PHE A 5 18.31 -34.69 -22.13
N SER A 6 17.40 -35.34 -21.43
CA SER A 6 16.03 -34.92 -21.23
C SER A 6 15.99 -33.71 -20.26
N ARG A 7 15.50 -32.55 -20.73
CA ARG A 7 15.17 -31.40 -19.87
C ARG A 7 13.82 -31.61 -19.24
N GLN A 8 13.80 -31.94 -17.94
CA GLN A 8 12.60 -31.91 -17.14
C GLN A 8 12.21 -30.46 -16.84
N HIS A 9 11.04 -30.05 -17.36
CA HIS A 9 10.39 -28.78 -17.03
C HIS A 9 9.77 -28.89 -15.64
N CYS A 10 10.33 -28.16 -14.68
CA CYS A 10 9.67 -27.93 -13.39
C CYS A 10 8.53 -26.93 -13.59
N ARG A 11 7.30 -27.44 -13.66
CA ARG A 11 6.07 -26.61 -13.64
C ARG A 11 5.73 -26.35 -12.18
N LEU A 12 6.05 -25.17 -11.68
CA LEU A 12 5.45 -24.64 -10.46
C LEU A 12 3.98 -24.28 -10.76
N CYS A 13 3.06 -25.17 -10.39
CA CYS A 13 1.63 -24.93 -10.42
C CYS A 13 1.25 -24.13 -9.17
N ALA A 14 1.06 -22.83 -9.31
CA ALA A 14 0.33 -22.06 -8.31
C ALA A 14 -1.16 -22.43 -8.36
N PRO A 15 -1.87 -22.53 -7.21
CA PRO A 15 -3.25 -22.95 -7.17
C PRO A 15 -4.17 -22.02 -7.96
N SER A 16 -5.03 -22.60 -8.79
CA SER A 16 -5.91 -21.92 -9.75
C SER A 16 -6.87 -20.88 -9.12
N SER A 17 -7.18 -20.99 -7.84
CA SER A 17 -8.07 -20.08 -7.12
C SER A 17 -7.49 -18.67 -6.92
N VAL A 18 -6.18 -18.53 -6.77
CA VAL A 18 -5.51 -17.23 -6.58
C VAL A 18 -5.46 -16.48 -7.91
N ARG A 19 -5.16 -17.17 -9.02
CA ARG A 19 -5.15 -16.56 -10.37
C ARG A 19 -6.55 -16.15 -10.85
N GLN A 20 -7.60 -16.85 -10.46
CA GLN A 20 -8.97 -16.46 -10.81
C GLN A 20 -9.44 -15.25 -10.01
N LYS A 21 -9.08 -15.14 -8.72
CA LYS A 21 -9.39 -13.96 -7.90
C LYS A 21 -8.61 -12.73 -8.37
N LEU A 22 -7.31 -12.88 -8.73
CA LEU A 22 -6.51 -11.80 -9.31
C LEU A 22 -7.05 -11.33 -10.68
N ARG A 23 -7.53 -12.23 -11.55
CA ARG A 23 -8.18 -11.83 -12.81
C ARG A 23 -9.48 -11.08 -12.59
N ALA A 24 -10.26 -11.42 -11.57
CA ALA A 24 -11.47 -10.67 -11.21
C ALA A 24 -11.14 -9.25 -10.73
N VAL A 25 -10.03 -9.06 -10.00
CA VAL A 25 -9.51 -7.73 -9.62
C VAL A 25 -9.13 -6.90 -10.86
N ILE A 26 -8.44 -7.51 -11.83
CA ILE A 26 -7.99 -6.83 -13.06
C ILE A 26 -9.18 -6.42 -13.95
N ILE A 27 -10.24 -7.23 -14.01
CA ILE A 27 -11.45 -6.92 -14.80
C ILE A 27 -12.28 -5.82 -14.15
N CYS A 28 -12.27 -5.71 -12.81
CA CYS A 28 -12.94 -4.61 -12.08
C CYS A 28 -12.23 -3.25 -12.20
N VAL A 29 -10.92 -3.23 -12.46
CA VAL A 29 -10.17 -1.97 -12.72
C VAL A 29 -10.70 -1.23 -13.96
N LEU A 30 -11.35 -1.93 -14.89
CA LEU A 30 -11.93 -1.37 -16.11
C LEU A 30 -13.39 -0.91 -15.97
N ALA A 31 -14.04 -1.13 -14.82
CA ALA A 31 -15.48 -0.93 -14.62
C ALA A 31 -15.87 0.13 -13.57
N GLY A 32 -15.08 1.17 -13.36
CA GLY A 32 -15.52 2.36 -12.64
C GLY A 32 -15.15 2.44 -11.14
N THR A 33 -14.95 3.65 -10.68
CA THR A 33 -14.41 4.07 -9.39
C THR A 33 -15.13 3.54 -8.13
N GLU A 34 -16.41 3.19 -8.19
CA GLU A 34 -17.17 2.70 -7.04
C GLU A 34 -16.76 1.28 -6.57
N TYR A 35 -16.31 0.42 -7.47
CA TYR A 35 -15.88 -0.94 -7.13
C TYR A 35 -14.55 -0.98 -6.39
N HIS A 36 -13.66 -0.03 -6.63
CA HIS A 36 -12.35 0.05 -5.95
C HIS A 36 -12.49 0.32 -4.45
N HIS A 37 -13.43 1.17 -4.05
CA HIS A 37 -13.64 1.51 -2.64
C HIS A 37 -14.08 0.32 -1.80
N THR A 38 -14.96 -0.52 -2.32
CA THR A 38 -15.47 -1.71 -1.60
C THR A 38 -14.39 -2.76 -1.35
N MET A 39 -13.43 -2.91 -2.27
CA MET A 39 -12.36 -3.92 -2.15
C MET A 39 -11.20 -3.48 -1.24
N LEU A 40 -10.94 -2.16 -1.17
CA LEU A 40 -9.88 -1.57 -0.36
C LEU A 40 -10.37 -1.09 1.02
N HIS A 41 -11.65 -1.30 1.35
CA HIS A 41 -12.28 -0.88 2.61
C HIS A 41 -12.19 0.63 2.89
N LEU A 42 -11.93 1.47 1.88
CA LEU A 42 -11.92 2.92 2.04
C LEU A 42 -13.35 3.48 2.06
N HIS A 43 -13.63 4.41 2.97
CA HIS A 43 -14.95 5.05 3.10
C HIS A 43 -15.04 6.39 2.38
N SER A 44 -13.97 6.87 1.76
CA SER A 44 -13.96 8.10 0.97
C SER A 44 -12.98 8.03 -0.18
N THR A 45 -13.28 8.77 -1.25
CA THR A 45 -12.31 9.08 -2.31
C THR A 45 -11.40 10.23 -1.90
N SER A 46 -10.24 10.33 -2.54
CA SER A 46 -9.36 11.49 -2.38
C SER A 46 -10.05 12.75 -2.93
N PRO A 47 -10.04 13.86 -2.17
CA PRO A 47 -10.66 15.11 -2.62
C PRO A 47 -9.87 15.75 -3.77
N GLU A 48 -10.54 16.49 -4.66
CA GLU A 48 -9.96 17.17 -5.82
C GLU A 48 -8.82 18.15 -5.45
N ARG A 49 -8.89 18.74 -4.24
CA ARG A 49 -7.79 19.56 -3.70
C ARG A 49 -6.44 18.85 -3.72
N TRP A 50 -6.41 17.51 -3.54
CA TRP A 50 -5.17 16.75 -3.57
C TRP A 50 -4.56 16.72 -4.98
N LEU A 51 -5.36 16.51 -6.02
CA LEU A 51 -4.89 16.58 -7.40
C LEU A 51 -4.37 17.99 -7.75
N THR A 52 -5.03 19.04 -7.23
CA THR A 52 -4.53 20.42 -7.34
C THR A 52 -3.15 20.57 -6.66
N GLN A 53 -2.94 19.97 -5.48
CA GLN A 53 -1.61 19.96 -4.83
C GLN A 53 -0.57 19.20 -5.66
N VAL A 54 -0.95 18.09 -6.29
CA VAL A 54 -0.08 17.31 -7.19
C VAL A 54 0.36 18.17 -8.37
N ASP A 55 -0.57 18.84 -9.07
CA ASP A 55 -0.27 19.68 -10.22
C ASP A 55 0.71 20.80 -9.89
N GLN A 56 0.55 21.40 -8.72
CA GLN A 56 1.39 22.52 -8.27
C GLN A 56 2.74 22.06 -7.69
N ASN A 57 2.85 20.84 -7.20
CA ASN A 57 3.99 20.39 -6.37
C ASN A 57 4.45 18.97 -6.71
N LEU A 58 4.40 18.56 -7.97
CA LEU A 58 4.71 17.18 -8.39
C LEU A 58 6.08 16.69 -7.85
N ASN A 59 7.11 17.52 -7.89
CA ASN A 59 8.42 17.15 -7.37
C ASN A 59 8.39 16.81 -5.86
N ALA A 60 7.62 17.57 -5.07
CA ALA A 60 7.48 17.31 -3.64
C ALA A 60 6.69 16.01 -3.38
N ILE A 61 5.68 15.72 -4.18
CA ILE A 61 4.93 14.44 -4.13
C ILE A 61 5.87 13.26 -4.44
N LEU A 62 6.69 13.35 -5.49
CA LEU A 62 7.65 12.30 -5.85
C LEU A 62 8.70 12.07 -4.76
N ILE A 63 9.20 13.13 -4.11
CA ILE A 63 10.15 13.01 -2.99
C ILE A 63 9.46 12.38 -1.78
N ASP A 64 8.23 12.82 -1.44
CA ASP A 64 7.47 12.24 -0.34
C ASP A 64 7.13 10.77 -0.59
N HIS A 65 6.86 10.38 -1.84
CA HIS A 65 6.66 8.99 -2.23
C HIS A 65 7.85 8.12 -1.83
N ALA A 66 9.09 8.51 -2.18
CA ALA A 66 10.27 7.77 -1.71
C ALA A 66 10.35 7.66 -0.18
N HIS A 67 9.90 8.69 0.57
CA HIS A 67 9.81 8.60 2.02
C HIS A 67 8.67 7.69 2.50
N CYS A 68 7.58 7.55 1.73
CA CYS A 68 6.50 6.63 2.06
C CYS A 68 6.97 5.18 1.98
N GLU A 69 7.68 4.79 0.92
CA GLU A 69 8.25 3.44 0.77
C GLU A 69 9.22 3.09 1.93
N GLN A 70 10.09 4.03 2.31
CA GLN A 70 10.96 3.83 3.48
C GLN A 70 10.18 3.62 4.78
N LYS A 71 9.06 4.33 4.96
CA LYS A 71 8.22 4.20 6.16
C LYS A 71 7.44 2.89 6.14
N ALA A 72 6.95 2.46 4.98
CA ALA A 72 6.25 1.18 4.80
C ALA A 72 7.19 0.02 5.14
N ALA A 73 8.39 -0.04 4.56
CA ALA A 73 9.43 -1.01 4.92
C ALA A 73 9.75 -0.99 6.43
N SER A 74 9.92 0.20 7.03
CA SER A 74 10.17 0.34 8.46
C SER A 74 9.00 -0.14 9.31
N THR A 75 7.76 0.07 8.89
CA THR A 75 6.56 -0.38 9.60
C THR A 75 6.48 -1.91 9.60
N ALA A 76 6.70 -2.55 8.46
CA ALA A 76 6.73 -4.00 8.34
C ALA A 76 7.86 -4.61 9.20
N MET A 77 9.05 -4.01 9.19
CA MET A 77 10.17 -4.44 10.03
C MET A 77 9.86 -4.32 11.54
N HIS A 78 9.21 -3.24 11.98
CA HIS A 78 8.80 -3.09 13.38
C HIS A 78 7.72 -4.10 13.80
N LEU A 79 6.85 -4.53 12.88
CA LEU A 79 5.89 -5.60 13.14
C LEU A 79 6.60 -6.95 13.35
N MET A 80 7.62 -7.28 12.55
CA MET A 80 8.44 -8.47 12.74
C MET A 80 9.13 -8.49 14.12
N PHE A 81 9.69 -7.36 14.56
CA PHE A 81 10.36 -7.29 15.87
C PHE A 81 9.38 -7.47 17.03
N GLU A 82 8.17 -6.94 16.90
CA GLU A 82 7.19 -6.96 17.98
C GLU A 82 6.44 -8.29 18.07
N TYR A 83 6.23 -8.96 16.92
CA TYR A 83 5.44 -10.20 16.82
C TYR A 83 6.29 -11.36 16.31
N VAL A 84 7.53 -11.46 16.77
CA VAL A 84 8.55 -12.41 16.33
C VAL A 84 8.11 -13.88 16.45
N GLU A 85 7.17 -14.19 17.36
CA GLU A 85 6.65 -15.54 17.57
C GLU A 85 5.61 -15.95 16.50
N ASN A 86 5.12 -15.01 15.70
CA ASN A 86 4.19 -15.29 14.61
C ASN A 86 4.98 -15.50 13.30
N GLU A 87 5.25 -16.78 12.99
CA GLU A 87 6.07 -17.16 11.83
C GLU A 87 5.47 -16.67 10.49
N ASP A 88 4.14 -16.82 10.30
CA ASP A 88 3.44 -16.33 9.08
C ASP A 88 3.57 -14.81 8.95
N LEU A 89 3.39 -14.05 10.04
CA LEU A 89 3.59 -12.60 10.02
C LEU A 89 5.04 -12.26 9.66
N CYS A 90 6.03 -12.90 10.27
CA CYS A 90 7.44 -12.63 10.01
C CYS A 90 7.80 -12.91 8.54
N GLN A 91 7.30 -14.00 7.96
CA GLN A 91 7.50 -14.31 6.56
C GLN A 91 6.88 -13.24 5.65
N GLN A 92 5.62 -12.91 5.85
CA GLN A 92 4.91 -11.93 5.02
C GLN A 92 5.52 -10.53 5.14
N MET A 93 5.92 -10.12 6.35
CA MET A 93 6.59 -8.82 6.53
C MET A 93 7.96 -8.78 5.87
N THR A 94 8.69 -9.90 5.81
CA THR A 94 9.96 -9.99 5.08
C THR A 94 9.76 -9.76 3.59
N GLU A 95 8.70 -10.33 3.01
CA GLU A 95 8.33 -10.13 1.60
C GLU A 95 7.98 -8.65 1.35
N ILE A 96 7.12 -8.06 2.20
CA ILE A 96 6.74 -6.63 2.09
C ILE A 96 7.96 -5.72 2.23
N VAL A 97 8.83 -5.93 3.24
CA VAL A 97 10.05 -5.12 3.40
C VAL A 97 10.90 -5.12 2.13
N THR A 98 11.06 -6.29 1.52
CA THR A 98 11.85 -6.44 0.28
C THR A 98 11.23 -5.64 -0.86
N GLU A 99 9.92 -5.78 -1.09
CA GLU A 99 9.18 -5.07 -2.14
C GLU A 99 9.21 -3.55 -1.91
N GLU A 100 8.99 -3.07 -0.67
CA GLU A 100 9.00 -1.64 -0.35
C GLU A 100 10.39 -1.01 -0.54
N LEU A 101 11.47 -1.75 -0.27
CA LEU A 101 12.81 -1.30 -0.58
C LEU A 101 13.09 -1.28 -2.08
N GLU A 102 12.52 -2.19 -2.85
CA GLU A 102 12.57 -2.16 -4.32
C GLU A 102 11.79 -0.96 -4.86
N HIS A 103 10.58 -0.70 -4.37
CA HIS A 103 9.80 0.50 -4.71
C HIS A 103 10.58 1.78 -4.39
N PHE A 104 11.16 1.87 -3.20
CA PHE A 104 12.04 2.99 -2.84
C PHE A 104 13.16 3.21 -3.85
N HIS A 105 13.83 2.14 -4.29
CA HIS A 105 14.89 2.24 -5.30
C HIS A 105 14.36 2.69 -6.66
N LEU A 106 13.18 2.22 -7.08
CA LEU A 106 12.51 2.64 -8.32
C LEU A 106 12.18 4.14 -8.29
N VAL A 107 11.56 4.62 -7.19
CA VAL A 107 11.28 6.06 -7.01
C VAL A 107 12.57 6.88 -7.00
N ARG A 108 13.63 6.41 -6.33
CA ARG A 108 14.94 7.08 -6.32
C ARG A 108 15.57 7.16 -7.71
N ALA A 109 15.45 6.11 -8.52
CA ALA A 109 15.91 6.11 -9.92
C ALA A 109 15.12 7.13 -10.75
N LEU A 110 13.79 7.18 -10.58
CA LEU A 110 12.92 8.15 -11.23
C LEU A 110 13.29 9.59 -10.86
N LEU A 111 13.52 9.89 -9.58
CA LEU A 111 13.98 11.20 -9.12
C LEU A 111 15.30 11.59 -9.78
N LYS A 112 16.27 10.67 -9.85
CA LYS A 112 17.58 10.90 -10.49
C LYS A 112 17.43 11.19 -11.97
N GLN A 113 16.62 10.41 -12.70
CA GLN A 113 16.33 10.60 -14.12
C GLN A 113 15.75 12.00 -14.40
N ARG A 114 14.92 12.50 -13.48
CA ARG A 114 14.26 13.81 -13.57
C ARG A 114 15.10 14.96 -12.99
N SER A 115 16.35 14.70 -12.58
CA SER A 115 17.22 15.68 -11.92
C SER A 115 16.61 16.29 -10.65
N ILE A 116 15.74 15.53 -9.96
CA ILE A 116 15.13 15.93 -8.70
C ILE A 116 16.01 15.46 -7.54
N ARG A 117 16.49 16.38 -6.72
CA ARG A 117 17.28 16.05 -5.53
C ARG A 117 16.40 15.44 -4.46
N PHE A 118 16.76 14.26 -3.96
CA PHE A 118 16.15 13.68 -2.77
C PHE A 118 16.71 14.31 -1.50
N TYR A 119 15.84 14.75 -0.59
CA TYR A 119 16.21 15.38 0.67
C TYR A 119 15.20 15.05 1.78
N LYS A 120 15.58 15.24 3.04
CA LYS A 120 14.71 15.04 4.19
C LYS A 120 13.55 16.05 4.18
N MET A 121 12.32 15.55 4.25
CA MET A 121 11.12 16.38 4.29
C MET A 121 10.48 16.37 5.69
N LYS A 122 9.77 17.46 6.03
CA LYS A 122 8.87 17.46 7.18
C LYS A 122 7.72 16.49 6.90
N PRO A 123 7.45 15.50 7.77
CA PRO A 123 6.37 14.54 7.55
C PRO A 123 5.00 15.24 7.55
N GLY A 124 4.05 14.68 6.78
CA GLY A 124 2.63 15.03 6.89
C GLY A 124 2.01 14.54 8.20
N THR A 125 0.75 14.88 8.42
CA THR A 125 0.03 14.54 9.67
C THR A 125 -0.72 13.21 9.60
N TYR A 126 -0.98 12.68 8.41
CA TYR A 126 -1.84 11.52 8.15
C TYR A 126 -1.44 10.28 8.98
N GLY A 127 -0.22 9.76 8.79
CA GLY A 127 0.23 8.57 9.50
C GLY A 127 0.28 8.74 11.02
N ARG A 128 0.57 9.97 11.53
CA ARG A 128 0.51 10.26 12.96
C ARG A 128 -0.91 10.21 13.48
N LYS A 129 -1.87 10.83 12.81
CA LYS A 129 -3.29 10.81 13.19
C LYS A 129 -3.85 9.38 13.22
N LEU A 130 -3.52 8.55 12.22
CA LEU A 130 -3.91 7.13 12.23
C LEU A 130 -3.28 6.37 13.40
N LYS A 131 -1.99 6.59 13.68
CA LYS A 131 -1.30 5.93 14.80
C LYS A 131 -1.90 6.29 16.16
N GLU A 132 -2.44 7.49 16.32
CA GLU A 132 -3.12 7.94 17.55
C GLU A 132 -4.42 7.16 17.83
N LEU A 133 -5.02 6.51 16.81
CA LEU A 133 -6.21 5.65 16.95
C LEU A 133 -5.86 4.23 17.44
N CYS A 134 -4.58 3.86 17.45
CA CYS A 134 -4.14 2.53 17.82
C CYS A 134 -4.33 2.30 19.33
N ARG A 135 -5.06 1.23 19.67
CA ARG A 135 -5.22 0.78 21.05
C ARG A 135 -3.88 0.28 21.61
N ARG A 136 -3.74 0.30 22.93
CA ARG A 136 -2.45 0.05 23.60
C ARG A 136 -2.26 -1.39 24.08
N GLN A 137 -3.35 -2.12 24.27
CA GLN A 137 -3.35 -3.47 24.87
C GLN A 137 -3.48 -4.55 23.81
N GLU A 138 -2.71 -5.61 23.96
CA GLU A 138 -2.84 -6.82 23.14
C GLU A 138 -4.13 -7.59 23.49
N PRO A 139 -4.72 -8.30 22.53
CA PRO A 139 -4.34 -8.44 21.12
C PRO A 139 -4.82 -7.27 20.25
N HIS A 140 -5.58 -6.33 20.80
CA HIS A 140 -6.17 -5.21 20.06
C HIS A 140 -5.13 -4.29 19.42
N LYS A 141 -3.97 -4.14 20.05
CA LYS A 141 -2.85 -3.36 19.51
C LYS A 141 -2.31 -3.98 18.22
N ALA A 142 -2.14 -5.30 18.19
CA ALA A 142 -1.71 -6.02 16.99
C ALA A 142 -2.72 -5.83 15.85
N VAL A 143 -4.02 -6.04 16.12
CA VAL A 143 -5.10 -5.82 15.16
C VAL A 143 -5.04 -4.39 14.60
N ASP A 144 -5.00 -3.37 15.46
CA ASP A 144 -5.01 -1.97 15.03
C ASP A 144 -3.79 -1.60 14.20
N ARG A 145 -2.60 -2.05 14.58
CA ARG A 145 -1.36 -1.80 13.82
C ARG A 145 -1.40 -2.37 12.41
N LEU A 146 -1.89 -3.62 12.29
CA LEU A 146 -2.03 -4.28 10.99
C LEU A 146 -3.12 -3.62 10.14
N LEU A 147 -4.26 -3.26 10.73
CA LEU A 147 -5.35 -2.59 10.01
C LEU A 147 -4.99 -1.15 9.59
N ILE A 148 -4.25 -0.41 10.42
CA ILE A 148 -3.74 0.92 10.06
C ILE A 148 -2.75 0.81 8.91
N ALA A 149 -1.83 -0.17 8.92
CA ALA A 149 -0.96 -0.42 7.78
C ALA A 149 -1.79 -0.75 6.52
N ALA A 150 -2.78 -1.66 6.64
CA ALA A 150 -3.66 -2.00 5.53
C ALA A 150 -4.37 -0.77 4.92
N LEU A 151 -4.85 0.17 5.74
CA LEU A 151 -5.52 1.40 5.25
C LEU A 151 -4.55 2.37 4.59
N ILE A 152 -3.29 2.42 5.03
CA ILE A 152 -2.24 3.22 4.37
C ILE A 152 -1.97 2.65 2.97
N GLU A 153 -1.81 1.33 2.82
CA GLU A 153 -1.62 0.69 1.52
C GLU A 153 -2.85 0.88 0.61
N ALA A 154 -4.05 0.74 1.16
CA ALA A 154 -5.29 1.00 0.43
C ALA A 154 -5.34 2.44 -0.11
N ARG A 155 -4.94 3.43 0.69
CA ARG A 155 -4.88 4.82 0.27
C ARG A 155 -3.76 5.07 -0.74
N SER A 156 -2.60 4.43 -0.59
CA SER A 156 -1.54 4.45 -1.61
C SER A 156 -2.05 3.92 -2.94
N CYS A 157 -2.72 2.77 -2.92
CA CYS A 157 -3.32 2.14 -4.10
C CYS A 157 -4.30 3.09 -4.81
N GLU A 158 -5.23 3.72 -4.08
CA GLU A 158 -6.18 4.70 -4.64
C GLU A 158 -5.44 5.92 -5.23
N ARG A 159 -4.44 6.45 -4.52
CA ARG A 159 -3.64 7.60 -4.98
C ARG A 159 -2.82 7.27 -6.21
N PHE A 160 -2.26 6.08 -6.30
CA PHE A 160 -1.50 5.65 -7.49
C PHE A 160 -2.42 5.47 -8.70
N ALA A 161 -3.63 4.96 -8.52
CA ALA A 161 -4.63 4.92 -9.59
C ALA A 161 -4.99 6.34 -10.07
N LEU A 162 -5.21 7.29 -9.16
CA LEU A 162 -5.49 8.67 -9.51
C LEU A 162 -4.31 9.32 -10.24
N LEU A 163 -3.07 9.12 -9.79
CA LEU A 163 -1.87 9.66 -10.45
C LEU A 163 -1.69 9.07 -11.84
N ARG A 164 -1.91 7.75 -12.00
CA ARG A 164 -1.86 7.09 -13.31
C ARG A 164 -2.80 7.76 -14.32
N ASP A 165 -4.01 8.06 -13.90
CA ASP A 165 -5.07 8.55 -14.79
C ASP A 165 -5.03 10.08 -14.97
N HIS A 166 -4.49 10.82 -14.00
CA HIS A 166 -4.45 12.29 -13.99
C HIS A 166 -3.21 12.87 -14.67
N LEU A 167 -2.05 12.23 -14.49
CA LEU A 167 -0.79 12.80 -14.97
C LEU A 167 -0.69 12.73 -16.50
N LYS A 168 -0.37 13.85 -17.14
CA LYS A 168 -0.15 13.92 -18.61
C LYS A 168 1.14 13.24 -19.06
N ASP A 169 2.05 13.00 -18.13
CA ASP A 169 3.33 12.32 -18.36
C ASP A 169 3.09 10.81 -18.38
N ALA A 170 3.10 10.22 -19.59
CA ALA A 170 2.84 8.80 -19.79
C ALA A 170 3.81 7.90 -19.01
N GLN A 171 5.09 8.30 -18.88
CA GLN A 171 6.08 7.54 -18.10
C GLN A 171 5.71 7.48 -16.62
N LEU A 172 5.22 8.60 -16.04
CA LEU A 172 4.73 8.60 -14.66
C LEU A 172 3.45 7.81 -14.51
N GLY A 173 2.54 7.87 -15.49
CA GLY A 173 1.33 7.07 -15.49
C GLY A 173 1.63 5.58 -15.47
N GLU A 174 2.53 5.09 -16.34
CA GLU A 174 2.99 3.70 -16.36
C GLU A 174 3.68 3.32 -15.05
N PHE A 175 4.52 4.18 -14.51
CA PHE A 175 5.19 3.96 -13.23
C PHE A 175 4.20 3.75 -12.10
N TYR A 176 3.22 4.63 -11.91
CA TYR A 176 2.20 4.49 -10.87
C TYR A 176 1.28 3.29 -11.11
N GLY A 177 0.97 2.98 -12.38
CA GLY A 177 0.23 1.78 -12.75
C GLY A 177 0.95 0.49 -12.36
N SER A 178 2.28 0.45 -12.42
CA SER A 178 3.08 -0.72 -12.06
C SER A 178 3.10 -1.03 -10.57
N LEU A 179 2.90 -0.04 -9.70
CA LEU A 179 2.91 -0.20 -8.24
C LEU A 179 1.54 -0.61 -7.67
N TYR A 180 0.46 -0.39 -8.42
CA TYR A 180 -0.91 -0.59 -7.95
C TYR A 180 -1.17 -2.01 -7.42
N GLU A 181 -0.69 -3.05 -8.11
CA GLU A 181 -0.96 -4.45 -7.73
C GLU A 181 -0.24 -4.86 -6.44
N SER A 182 0.96 -4.34 -6.19
CA SER A 182 1.68 -4.60 -4.94
C SER A 182 0.98 -3.98 -3.75
N GLU A 183 0.56 -2.72 -3.82
CA GLU A 183 -0.16 -2.04 -2.74
C GLU A 183 -1.49 -2.73 -2.39
N ALA A 184 -2.25 -3.18 -3.42
CA ALA A 184 -3.47 -3.95 -3.21
C ALA A 184 -3.21 -5.30 -2.52
N ARG A 185 -2.10 -5.95 -2.83
CA ARG A 185 -1.67 -7.20 -2.22
C ARG A 185 -1.21 -6.98 -0.78
N HIS A 186 -0.43 -5.92 -0.51
CA HIS A 186 -0.02 -5.52 0.83
C HIS A 186 -1.23 -5.26 1.72
N HIS A 187 -2.20 -4.47 1.25
CA HIS A 187 -3.47 -4.26 1.95
C HIS A 187 -4.15 -5.58 2.35
N ALA A 188 -4.35 -6.49 1.40
CA ALA A 188 -4.99 -7.78 1.65
C ALA A 188 -4.21 -8.64 2.63
N THR A 189 -2.88 -8.63 2.57
CA THR A 189 -1.99 -9.35 3.47
C THR A 189 -2.11 -8.83 4.90
N TYR A 190 -2.08 -7.52 5.12
CA TYR A 190 -2.25 -6.91 6.44
C TYR A 190 -3.63 -7.23 7.06
N VAL A 191 -4.71 -7.13 6.27
CA VAL A 191 -6.07 -7.51 6.75
C VAL A 191 -6.13 -8.98 7.13
N ARG A 192 -5.56 -9.87 6.33
CA ARG A 192 -5.49 -11.31 6.64
C ARG A 192 -4.72 -11.59 7.92
N LEU A 193 -3.57 -10.95 8.10
CA LEU A 193 -2.76 -11.11 9.31
C LEU A 193 -3.45 -10.57 10.56
N ALA A 194 -4.23 -9.50 10.46
CA ALA A 194 -5.01 -8.99 11.59
C ALA A 194 -6.00 -10.02 12.14
N LYS A 195 -6.54 -10.90 11.28
CA LYS A 195 -7.46 -11.98 11.66
C LYS A 195 -6.79 -13.11 12.45
N SER A 196 -5.47 -13.19 12.50
CA SER A 196 -4.77 -14.11 13.41
C SER A 196 -4.76 -13.64 14.88
N TYR A 197 -5.15 -12.38 15.13
CA TYR A 197 -5.21 -11.77 16.47
C TYR A 197 -6.63 -11.50 16.98
N GLY A 198 -7.67 -11.83 16.20
CA GLY A 198 -9.05 -11.63 16.58
C GLY A 198 -10.03 -12.35 15.64
N SER A 199 -11.29 -12.52 16.05
CA SER A 199 -12.31 -13.10 15.17
C SER A 199 -12.59 -12.19 13.97
N ASP A 200 -13.05 -12.80 12.87
CA ASP A 200 -13.38 -12.06 11.64
C ASP A 200 -14.33 -10.90 11.88
N ASP A 201 -15.37 -11.08 12.71
CA ASP A 201 -16.36 -10.04 13.02
C ASP A 201 -15.73 -8.86 13.76
N ILE A 202 -14.85 -9.13 14.75
CA ILE A 202 -14.14 -8.09 15.52
C ILE A 202 -13.19 -7.33 14.61
N VAL A 203 -12.44 -8.04 13.77
CA VAL A 203 -11.45 -7.41 12.85
C VAL A 203 -12.17 -6.60 11.78
N ASN A 204 -13.21 -7.13 11.15
CA ASN A 204 -13.97 -6.42 10.13
C ASN A 204 -14.71 -5.19 10.69
N GLY A 205 -15.32 -5.30 11.87
CA GLY A 205 -15.94 -4.16 12.57
C GLY A 205 -14.91 -3.07 12.88
N ARG A 206 -13.73 -3.46 13.39
CA ARG A 206 -12.65 -2.51 13.68
C ARG A 206 -12.06 -1.86 12.42
N LEU A 207 -11.95 -2.61 11.33
CA LEU A 207 -11.52 -2.07 10.04
C LEU A 207 -12.49 -0.99 9.54
N ALA A 208 -13.80 -1.22 9.65
CA ALA A 208 -14.82 -0.23 9.29
C ALA A 208 -14.69 1.06 10.15
N ASP A 209 -14.50 0.93 11.48
CA ASP A 209 -14.30 2.08 12.37
C ASP A 209 -13.06 2.90 11.98
N LEU A 210 -11.94 2.21 11.72
CA LEU A 210 -10.69 2.85 11.32
C LEU A 210 -10.79 3.49 9.94
N ALA A 211 -11.50 2.87 9.00
CA ALA A 211 -11.75 3.43 7.67
C ALA A 211 -12.63 4.69 7.73
N ALA A 212 -13.63 4.74 8.62
CA ALA A 212 -14.43 5.95 8.84
C ALA A 212 -13.59 7.09 9.44
N ALA A 213 -12.70 6.77 10.38
CA ALA A 213 -11.78 7.75 10.94
C ALA A 213 -10.74 8.22 9.91
N GLU A 214 -10.23 7.31 9.08
CA GLU A 214 -9.31 7.63 7.97
C GLU A 214 -9.97 8.58 6.97
N ALA A 215 -11.22 8.33 6.59
CA ALA A 215 -11.98 9.21 5.70
C ALA A 215 -12.10 10.65 6.27
N THR A 216 -12.29 10.78 7.59
CA THR A 216 -12.28 12.09 8.26
C THR A 216 -10.92 12.77 8.17
N ILE A 217 -9.83 12.02 8.40
CA ILE A 217 -8.46 12.54 8.30
C ILE A 217 -8.15 13.03 6.89
N ILE A 218 -8.58 12.29 5.85
CA ILE A 218 -8.43 12.67 4.44
C ILE A 218 -9.26 13.91 4.11
N ALA A 219 -10.49 14.01 4.63
CA ALA A 219 -11.33 15.20 4.43
C ALA A 219 -10.71 16.47 5.04
N GLU A 220 -10.14 16.37 6.26
CA GLU A 220 -9.42 17.48 6.89
C GLU A 220 -8.17 17.88 6.09
N GLY A 221 -7.43 16.92 5.59
CA GLY A 221 -6.24 17.08 4.79
C GLY A 221 -5.02 17.67 5.47
N CYS A 222 -4.06 18.08 4.66
CA CYS A 222 -2.82 18.72 5.09
C CYS A 222 -2.39 19.77 4.04
N GLU A 223 -1.91 20.92 4.50
CA GLU A 223 -1.37 21.97 3.61
C GLU A 223 -0.08 21.54 2.90
N LEU A 224 0.70 20.65 3.54
CA LEU A 224 1.92 20.15 2.93
C LEU A 224 1.58 19.19 1.78
N PRO A 225 2.16 19.40 0.57
CA PRO A 225 1.96 18.48 -0.54
C PRO A 225 2.66 17.13 -0.24
N ARG A 226 1.86 16.13 0.06
CA ARG A 226 2.29 14.77 0.41
C ARG A 226 1.45 13.74 -0.35
N VAL A 227 1.96 12.53 -0.47
CA VAL A 227 1.19 11.41 -1.02
C VAL A 227 -0.11 11.23 -0.23
N HIS A 228 -0.07 11.41 1.08
CA HIS A 228 -1.23 11.26 1.97
C HIS A 228 -1.63 12.61 2.65
N SER A 229 -1.83 13.68 1.84
CA SER A 229 -2.30 14.98 2.37
C SER A 229 -3.80 15.19 2.16
#